data_a83e9dea847c820ba57010ea8f36ffba
#
_entry.id   a83e9dea847c820ba57010ea8f36ffba
#
_cell.length_a   1.000
_cell.length_b   1.000
_cell.length_c   1.000
_cell.angle_alpha   90.00
_cell.angle_beta   90.00
_cell.angle_gamma   90.00
#
_symmetry.space_group_name_H-M   'P 1'
#
loop_
_entity.id
_entity.type
_entity.pdbx_description
1 polymer ?
#
loop_
_entity_poly.entity_id
_entity_poly.type
_entity_poly.pdbx_seq_one_letter_code
_entity_poly.pdbx_strand_id
1 'polypeptide(L)'
;MTDSALLFVAHTGNVSGAEKVLLRLVAAAVGEGRPITVACPTGPLADRLPDAVTHVELPPLGLGGESGAARVVGAGRLLGRWVRAGRILRPLMRRGGTVTIVNSLFALPAVRIGGGRSSASWLVHDTVVNGKQRAVTTIGKPAIRKAVAVSEATGDPLRAMGFPVVVAHNGVSWPVPRLGGELHSPPVVGMLALLTPWKGHRVLLDAVARLPHVELELAGGSFPGDAGYVSELEARATAPDLAGRVRFLGHVDPAAAMAGWDVVVSASVLPEAGPLNVLEAMSHGLPVVGSDHGGTSEFLAGGAGVPYPPGDPVALAAAIQRVLDDAELRSSVGDAARAYVAAHHDVNATIPAMLHALAS
;
A
#
# COMPACT_ATOMS: atom_id res chain seq x y z
N MET A 1 -18.98 -24.20 1.42
CA MET A 1 -18.53 -23.21 2.44
C MET A 1 -18.83 -21.75 2.03
N THR A 2 -19.84 -21.55 1.16
CA THR A 2 -20.20 -20.24 0.55
C THR A 2 -21.15 -19.37 1.38
N ASP A 3 -21.71 -19.87 2.50
CA ASP A 3 -22.75 -19.17 3.26
C ASP A 3 -22.26 -18.37 4.48
N SER A 4 -20.94 -18.34 4.76
CA SER A 4 -20.44 -17.63 5.93
C SER A 4 -20.50 -16.12 5.73
N ALA A 5 -21.09 -15.41 6.68
CA ALA A 5 -21.06 -13.95 6.71
C ALA A 5 -19.62 -13.45 6.89
N LEU A 6 -19.27 -12.32 6.28
CA LEU A 6 -17.96 -11.68 6.44
C LEU A 6 -18.06 -10.40 7.25
N LEU A 7 -17.17 -10.26 8.22
CA LEU A 7 -16.96 -9.03 8.98
C LEU A 7 -15.56 -8.49 8.69
N PHE A 8 -15.46 -7.42 7.92
CA PHE A 8 -14.22 -6.69 7.72
C PHE A 8 -14.07 -5.60 8.78
N VAL A 9 -12.85 -5.47 9.33
CA VAL A 9 -12.53 -4.48 10.36
C VAL A 9 -11.37 -3.62 9.92
N ALA A 10 -11.59 -2.29 9.75
CA ALA A 10 -10.58 -1.32 9.39
C ALA A 10 -10.40 -0.24 10.48
N HIS A 11 -9.21 0.33 10.58
CA HIS A 11 -8.85 1.31 11.61
C HIS A 11 -9.15 2.76 11.24
N THR A 12 -9.38 3.02 9.96
CA THR A 12 -9.52 4.35 9.37
C THR A 12 -10.72 4.42 8.45
N GLY A 13 -11.28 5.63 8.28
CA GLY A 13 -12.28 5.95 7.25
C GLY A 13 -11.68 6.53 5.97
N ASN A 14 -10.35 6.74 5.91
CA ASN A 14 -9.68 7.20 4.70
C ASN A 14 -9.45 6.03 3.73
N VAL A 15 -9.18 6.35 2.45
CA VAL A 15 -8.87 5.34 1.43
C VAL A 15 -7.43 5.48 0.97
N SER A 16 -6.62 4.47 1.26
CA SER A 16 -5.26 4.28 0.78
C SER A 16 -5.15 2.98 -0.03
N GLY A 17 -3.94 2.50 -0.30
CA GLY A 17 -3.72 1.22 -1.00
C GLY A 17 -4.40 0.04 -0.31
N ALA A 18 -4.30 -0.05 1.00
CA ALA A 18 -4.92 -1.12 1.80
C ALA A 18 -6.45 -1.11 1.72
N GLU A 19 -7.05 0.07 1.76
CA GLU A 19 -8.50 0.22 1.68
C GLU A 19 -9.01 0.00 0.24
N LYS A 20 -8.22 0.31 -0.79
CA LYS A 20 -8.56 -0.08 -2.17
C LYS A 20 -8.66 -1.60 -2.31
N VAL A 21 -7.75 -2.36 -1.71
CA VAL A 21 -7.81 -3.83 -1.70
C VAL A 21 -9.02 -4.32 -0.91
N LEU A 22 -9.29 -3.73 0.26
CA LEU A 22 -10.49 -4.03 1.05
C LEU A 22 -11.76 -3.86 0.22
N LEU A 23 -11.92 -2.74 -0.48
CA LEU A 23 -13.11 -2.47 -1.33
C LEU A 23 -13.26 -3.50 -2.44
N ARG A 24 -12.15 -3.95 -3.05
CA ARG A 24 -12.17 -5.03 -4.06
C ARG A 24 -12.61 -6.36 -3.47
N LEU A 25 -12.12 -6.72 -2.27
CA LEU A 25 -12.54 -7.94 -1.56
C LEU A 25 -14.03 -7.88 -1.18
N VAL A 26 -14.50 -6.73 -0.72
CA VAL A 26 -15.91 -6.50 -0.41
C VAL A 26 -16.76 -6.67 -1.67
N ALA A 27 -16.37 -6.06 -2.79
CA ALA A 27 -17.10 -6.18 -4.05
C ALA A 27 -17.15 -7.64 -4.56
N ALA A 28 -16.03 -8.37 -4.47
CA ALA A 28 -15.98 -9.78 -4.84
C ALA A 28 -16.90 -10.64 -3.96
N ALA A 29 -16.90 -10.40 -2.64
CA ALA A 29 -17.75 -11.14 -1.71
C ALA A 29 -19.25 -10.79 -1.86
N VAL A 30 -19.59 -9.54 -2.25
CA VAL A 30 -20.97 -9.18 -2.66
C VAL A 30 -21.37 -9.97 -3.90
N GLY A 31 -20.49 -10.09 -4.88
CA GLY A 31 -20.71 -10.90 -6.09
C GLY A 31 -20.95 -12.40 -5.80
N GLU A 32 -20.40 -12.91 -4.71
CA GLU A 32 -20.65 -14.27 -4.20
C GLU A 32 -22.00 -14.41 -3.44
N GLY A 33 -22.75 -13.32 -3.26
CA GLY A 33 -24.01 -13.31 -2.51
C GLY A 33 -23.84 -13.44 -0.98
N ARG A 34 -22.68 -13.19 -0.43
CA ARG A 34 -22.39 -13.34 1.01
C ARG A 34 -22.89 -12.14 1.81
N PRO A 35 -23.47 -12.33 3.00
CA PRO A 35 -23.76 -11.22 3.91
C PRO A 35 -22.45 -10.55 4.39
N ILE A 36 -22.32 -9.23 4.20
CA ILE A 36 -21.11 -8.50 4.50
C ILE A 36 -21.39 -7.36 5.48
N THR A 37 -20.54 -7.29 6.49
CA THR A 37 -20.45 -6.14 7.41
C THR A 37 -19.06 -5.54 7.31
N VAL A 38 -18.95 -4.23 7.14
CA VAL A 38 -17.68 -3.48 7.24
C VAL A 38 -17.75 -2.59 8.46
N ALA A 39 -16.86 -2.83 9.42
CA ALA A 39 -16.72 -2.05 10.63
C ALA A 39 -15.50 -1.12 10.49
N CYS A 40 -15.75 0.17 10.30
CA CYS A 40 -14.73 1.21 10.11
C CYS A 40 -15.23 2.57 10.60
N PRO A 41 -14.35 3.56 10.82
CA PRO A 41 -14.78 4.95 11.03
C PRO A 41 -15.53 5.50 9.83
N THR A 42 -16.42 6.48 10.07
CA THR A 42 -17.04 7.27 9.01
C THR A 42 -16.00 7.99 8.14
N GLY A 43 -16.32 8.20 6.86
CA GLY A 43 -15.45 8.88 5.90
C GLY A 43 -15.43 8.19 4.53
N PRO A 44 -14.51 8.58 3.65
CA PRO A 44 -14.45 8.14 2.25
C PRO A 44 -14.46 6.62 2.03
N LEU A 45 -14.01 5.82 2.99
CA LEU A 45 -14.12 4.36 2.93
C LEU A 45 -15.58 3.91 3.09
N ALA A 46 -16.27 4.43 4.10
CA ALA A 46 -17.67 4.10 4.34
C ALA A 46 -18.56 4.56 3.19
N ASP A 47 -18.29 5.75 2.62
CA ASP A 47 -19.05 6.35 1.51
C ASP A 47 -18.92 5.55 0.19
N ARG A 48 -17.91 4.69 0.06
CA ARG A 48 -17.67 3.85 -1.13
C ARG A 48 -18.13 2.41 -0.97
N LEU A 49 -18.75 2.06 0.15
CA LEU A 49 -19.29 0.72 0.34
C LEU A 49 -20.53 0.53 -0.53
N PRO A 50 -20.70 -0.64 -1.19
CA PRO A 50 -21.93 -0.98 -1.88
C PRO A 50 -23.15 -0.98 -0.94
N ASP A 51 -24.34 -0.65 -1.47
CA ASP A 51 -25.59 -0.61 -0.69
C ASP A 51 -25.94 -1.95 -0.01
N ALA A 52 -25.49 -3.06 -0.59
CA ALA A 52 -25.67 -4.41 -0.01
C ALA A 52 -24.83 -4.69 1.23
N VAL A 53 -23.93 -3.78 1.62
CA VAL A 53 -22.99 -3.94 2.75
C VAL A 53 -23.50 -3.21 3.98
N THR A 54 -23.55 -3.90 5.12
CA THR A 54 -23.86 -3.25 6.38
C THR A 54 -22.63 -2.50 6.91
N HIS A 55 -22.69 -1.17 7.01
CA HIS A 55 -21.68 -0.37 7.68
C HIS A 55 -21.93 -0.32 9.19
N VAL A 56 -20.86 -0.54 9.98
CA VAL A 56 -20.86 -0.37 11.43
C VAL A 56 -19.77 0.62 11.82
N GLU A 57 -20.18 1.74 12.39
CA GLU A 57 -19.25 2.79 12.77
C GLU A 57 -18.34 2.38 13.93
N LEU A 58 -17.04 2.56 13.77
CA LEU A 58 -16.01 2.43 14.78
C LEU A 58 -15.35 3.78 15.07
N PRO A 59 -14.82 3.99 16.28
CA PRO A 59 -13.91 5.10 16.53
C PRO A 59 -12.60 4.91 15.73
N PRO A 60 -11.92 5.98 15.29
CA PRO A 60 -10.60 5.88 14.65
C PRO A 60 -9.59 5.16 15.58
N LEU A 61 -8.91 4.12 15.06
CA LEU A 61 -8.03 3.26 15.85
C LEU A 61 -6.52 3.54 15.62
N GLY A 62 -6.19 4.51 14.77
CA GLY A 62 -4.82 4.96 14.52
C GLY A 62 -4.29 5.89 15.61
N LEU A 63 -2.95 5.97 15.70
CA LEU A 63 -2.25 7.00 16.48
C LEU A 63 -2.19 8.28 15.63
N GLY A 64 -2.54 9.44 16.21
CA GLY A 64 -2.21 10.73 15.66
C GLY A 64 -0.69 11.00 15.73
N GLY A 65 -0.19 11.96 14.95
CA GLY A 65 1.23 12.39 14.93
C GLY A 65 1.70 13.14 16.19
N GLU A 66 1.12 12.89 17.35
CA GLU A 66 1.38 13.61 18.60
C GLU A 66 2.78 13.32 19.17
N SER A 67 3.44 14.35 19.70
CA SER A 67 4.77 14.28 20.33
C SER A 67 4.72 14.74 21.80
N GLY A 68 5.72 14.38 22.61
CA GLY A 68 5.85 14.82 23.99
C GLY A 68 4.74 14.28 24.92
N ALA A 69 4.29 15.10 25.89
CA ALA A 69 3.26 14.74 26.87
C ALA A 69 1.90 14.41 26.22
N ALA A 70 1.56 15.05 25.10
CA ALA A 70 0.36 14.76 24.31
C ALA A 70 0.32 13.30 23.84
N ARG A 71 1.49 12.66 23.62
CA ARG A 71 1.62 11.27 23.23
C ARG A 71 1.13 10.29 24.30
N VAL A 72 1.34 10.57 25.60
CA VAL A 72 0.87 9.74 26.70
C VAL A 72 -0.66 9.80 26.80
N VAL A 73 -1.21 11.00 26.68
CA VAL A 73 -2.68 11.22 26.67
C VAL A 73 -3.29 10.55 25.44
N GLY A 74 -2.63 10.65 24.28
CA GLY A 74 -3.03 9.99 23.02
C GLY A 74 -3.07 8.47 23.15
N ALA A 75 -2.08 7.87 23.81
CA ALA A 75 -2.05 6.42 24.07
C ALA A 75 -3.21 5.95 24.97
N GLY A 76 -3.53 6.72 26.04
CA GLY A 76 -4.69 6.45 26.91
C GLY A 76 -6.02 6.54 26.15
N ARG A 77 -6.18 7.57 25.31
CA ARG A 77 -7.35 7.73 24.43
C ARG A 77 -7.48 6.58 23.43
N LEU A 78 -6.37 6.13 22.85
CA LEU A 78 -6.36 5.00 21.93
C LEU A 78 -6.78 3.71 22.61
N LEU A 79 -6.31 3.45 23.82
CA LEU A 79 -6.76 2.29 24.60
C LEU A 79 -8.28 2.32 24.84
N GLY A 80 -8.83 3.48 25.21
CA GLY A 80 -10.28 3.66 25.36
C GLY A 80 -11.04 3.40 24.04
N ARG A 81 -10.48 3.84 22.90
CA ARG A 81 -11.06 3.58 21.57
C ARG A 81 -11.02 2.08 21.24
N TRP A 82 -9.93 1.37 21.51
CA TRP A 82 -9.85 -0.08 21.32
C TRP A 82 -10.87 -0.84 22.17
N VAL A 83 -11.08 -0.44 23.44
CA VAL A 83 -12.09 -1.05 24.32
C VAL A 83 -13.49 -0.80 23.76
N ARG A 84 -13.80 0.45 23.36
CA ARG A 84 -15.11 0.79 22.75
C ARG A 84 -15.34 0.00 21.47
N ALA A 85 -14.37 -0.02 20.56
CA ALA A 85 -14.46 -0.79 19.31
C ALA A 85 -14.62 -2.29 19.56
N GLY A 86 -13.87 -2.85 20.51
CA GLY A 86 -13.99 -4.25 20.90
C GLY A 86 -15.39 -4.60 21.45
N ARG A 87 -16.03 -3.69 22.19
CA ARG A 87 -17.42 -3.89 22.65
C ARG A 87 -18.42 -3.87 21.48
N ILE A 88 -18.22 -3.00 20.51
CA ILE A 88 -19.05 -2.93 19.28
C ILE A 88 -18.87 -4.20 18.45
N LEU A 89 -17.62 -4.65 18.27
CA LEU A 89 -17.28 -5.82 17.46
C LEU A 89 -17.76 -7.14 18.08
N ARG A 90 -17.84 -7.23 19.42
CA ARG A 90 -18.13 -8.47 20.14
C ARG A 90 -19.40 -9.19 19.69
N PRO A 91 -20.58 -8.53 19.59
CA PRO A 91 -21.80 -9.20 19.12
C PRO A 91 -21.71 -9.62 17.65
N LEU A 92 -20.99 -8.87 16.80
CA LEU A 92 -20.79 -9.18 15.38
C LEU A 92 -19.91 -10.42 15.20
N MET A 93 -18.79 -10.48 15.91
CA MET A 93 -17.83 -11.59 15.87
C MET A 93 -18.38 -12.90 16.45
N ARG A 94 -19.38 -12.82 17.30
CA ARG A 94 -20.01 -13.99 17.96
C ARG A 94 -21.21 -14.54 17.20
N ARG A 95 -21.65 -13.90 16.14
CA ARG A 95 -22.72 -14.45 15.27
C ARG A 95 -22.22 -15.73 14.63
N GLY A 96 -22.98 -16.81 14.76
CA GLY A 96 -22.63 -18.09 14.14
C GLY A 96 -22.39 -17.95 12.64
N GLY A 97 -21.35 -18.59 12.11
CA GLY A 97 -20.99 -18.53 10.71
C GLY A 97 -20.32 -17.21 10.25
N THR A 98 -19.93 -16.31 11.16
CA THR A 98 -19.21 -15.10 10.79
C THR A 98 -17.69 -15.31 10.76
N VAL A 99 -17.06 -15.02 9.63
CA VAL A 99 -15.61 -14.94 9.49
C VAL A 99 -15.17 -13.49 9.64
N THR A 100 -14.30 -13.22 10.61
CA THR A 100 -13.77 -11.87 10.86
C THR A 100 -12.43 -11.69 10.13
N ILE A 101 -12.32 -10.63 9.34
CA ILE A 101 -11.13 -10.24 8.59
C ILE A 101 -10.67 -8.86 9.06
N VAL A 102 -9.43 -8.77 9.55
CA VAL A 102 -8.84 -7.51 10.02
C VAL A 102 -7.97 -6.94 8.93
N ASN A 103 -8.30 -5.76 8.44
CA ASN A 103 -7.58 -5.07 7.34
C ASN A 103 -6.45 -4.15 7.84
N SER A 104 -6.17 -4.10 9.13
CA SER A 104 -5.20 -3.15 9.67
C SER A 104 -4.57 -3.65 10.96
N LEU A 105 -3.28 -3.41 11.07
CA LEU A 105 -2.49 -3.60 12.27
C LEU A 105 -3.12 -2.94 13.52
N PHE A 106 -3.59 -1.69 13.39
CA PHE A 106 -4.12 -0.91 14.52
C PHE A 106 -5.51 -1.35 15.00
N ALA A 107 -6.20 -2.18 14.24
CA ALA A 107 -7.47 -2.78 14.65
C ALA A 107 -7.30 -4.08 15.46
N LEU A 108 -6.11 -4.71 15.44
CA LEU A 108 -5.84 -5.98 16.11
C LEU A 108 -6.19 -5.98 17.62
N PRO A 109 -5.83 -4.94 18.42
CA PRO A 109 -6.19 -4.93 19.85
C PRO A 109 -7.70 -4.89 20.07
N ALA A 110 -8.45 -4.13 19.26
CA ALA A 110 -9.92 -4.08 19.38
C ALA A 110 -10.54 -5.45 19.06
N VAL A 111 -10.06 -6.13 18.02
CA VAL A 111 -10.50 -7.49 17.66
C VAL A 111 -10.16 -8.49 18.78
N ARG A 112 -8.99 -8.36 19.42
CA ARG A 112 -8.61 -9.20 20.58
C ARG A 112 -9.58 -9.03 21.76
N ILE A 113 -10.01 -7.80 22.02
CA ILE A 113 -10.97 -7.48 23.09
C ILE A 113 -12.37 -8.01 22.73
N GLY A 114 -12.80 -7.92 21.46
CA GLY A 114 -14.12 -8.37 21.01
C GLY A 114 -14.25 -9.88 20.87
N GLY A 115 -13.32 -10.52 20.18
CA GLY A 115 -13.44 -11.91 19.72
C GLY A 115 -12.75 -12.97 20.57
N GLY A 116 -11.71 -12.60 21.32
CA GLY A 116 -10.95 -13.56 22.11
C GLY A 116 -9.77 -14.18 21.36
N ARG A 117 -9.58 -15.52 21.46
CA ARG A 117 -8.46 -16.24 20.82
C ARG A 117 -8.88 -16.80 19.45
N SER A 118 -7.93 -16.79 18.49
CA SER A 118 -8.07 -17.39 17.16
C SER A 118 -9.39 -17.08 16.45
N SER A 119 -9.85 -15.81 16.60
CA SER A 119 -11.18 -15.37 16.19
C SER A 119 -11.19 -14.64 14.84
N ALA A 120 -10.02 -14.35 14.25
CA ALA A 120 -9.93 -13.55 13.04
C ALA A 120 -8.77 -13.96 12.14
N SER A 121 -8.91 -13.72 10.84
CA SER A 121 -7.82 -13.68 9.87
C SER A 121 -7.35 -12.22 9.74
N TRP A 122 -6.05 -12.01 9.56
CA TRP A 122 -5.47 -10.66 9.40
C TRP A 122 -4.90 -10.50 8.01
N LEU A 123 -5.44 -9.56 7.22
CA LEU A 123 -4.87 -9.13 5.96
C LEU A 123 -3.78 -8.09 6.23
N VAL A 124 -2.56 -8.42 5.87
CA VAL A 124 -1.36 -7.67 6.27
C VAL A 124 -0.89 -6.78 5.13
N HIS A 125 -1.17 -5.49 5.27
CA HIS A 125 -0.73 -4.44 4.35
C HIS A 125 0.44 -3.61 4.90
N ASP A 126 0.89 -3.89 6.12
CA ASP A 126 1.94 -3.13 6.78
C ASP A 126 3.16 -4.02 7.02
N THR A 127 4.34 -3.52 6.71
CA THR A 127 5.58 -4.17 7.15
C THR A 127 5.87 -3.80 8.60
N VAL A 128 6.10 -4.80 9.46
CA VAL A 128 6.38 -4.59 10.89
C VAL A 128 7.85 -4.21 11.06
N VAL A 129 8.15 -2.93 10.98
CA VAL A 129 9.53 -2.40 10.97
C VAL A 129 9.97 -1.75 12.28
N ASN A 130 9.04 -1.39 13.18
CA ASN A 130 9.39 -0.68 14.40
C ASN A 130 8.76 -1.28 15.67
N GLY A 131 9.28 -0.84 16.83
CA GLY A 131 8.87 -1.37 18.13
C GLY A 131 7.39 -1.14 18.47
N LYS A 132 6.80 -0.04 17.98
CA LYS A 132 5.36 0.24 18.21
C LYS A 132 4.48 -0.75 17.45
N GLN A 133 4.79 -0.98 16.17
CA GLN A 133 4.10 -1.96 15.35
C GLN A 133 4.24 -3.36 15.94
N ARG A 134 5.45 -3.74 16.39
CA ARG A 134 5.67 -5.01 17.09
C ARG A 134 4.83 -5.15 18.36
N ALA A 135 4.75 -4.11 19.18
CA ALA A 135 3.94 -4.13 20.40
C ALA A 135 2.45 -4.34 20.11
N VAL A 136 1.88 -3.57 19.15
CA VAL A 136 0.47 -3.69 18.75
C VAL A 136 0.21 -5.08 18.15
N THR A 137 1.11 -5.59 17.30
CA THR A 137 1.03 -6.93 16.72
C THR A 137 1.05 -8.00 17.79
N THR A 138 1.94 -7.88 18.79
CA THR A 138 2.04 -8.83 19.90
C THR A 138 0.77 -8.85 20.76
N ILE A 139 0.19 -7.67 21.04
CA ILE A 139 -1.09 -7.56 21.78
C ILE A 139 -2.22 -8.25 21.01
N GLY A 140 -2.27 -8.06 19.70
CA GLY A 140 -3.31 -8.64 18.83
C GLY A 140 -3.13 -10.12 18.51
N LYS A 141 -1.89 -10.63 18.55
CA LYS A 141 -1.54 -12.00 18.13
C LYS A 141 -2.48 -13.09 18.62
N PRO A 142 -2.89 -13.14 19.90
CA PRO A 142 -3.76 -14.22 20.37
C PRO A 142 -5.13 -14.29 19.68
N ALA A 143 -5.60 -13.20 19.06
CA ALA A 143 -6.86 -13.16 18.34
C ALA A 143 -6.74 -13.70 16.91
N ILE A 144 -5.53 -13.75 16.37
CA ILE A 144 -5.30 -14.06 14.96
C ILE A 144 -5.13 -15.57 14.78
N ARG A 145 -5.98 -16.15 13.95
CA ARG A 145 -5.91 -17.53 13.50
C ARG A 145 -4.82 -17.71 12.43
N LYS A 146 -4.79 -16.80 11.46
CA LYS A 146 -3.77 -16.73 10.43
C LYS A 146 -3.59 -15.29 9.94
N ALA A 147 -2.39 -14.98 9.47
CA ALA A 147 -2.05 -13.76 8.76
C ALA A 147 -1.95 -14.05 7.26
N VAL A 148 -2.64 -13.26 6.44
CA VAL A 148 -2.55 -13.30 4.99
C VAL A 148 -1.72 -12.10 4.57
N ALA A 149 -0.47 -12.34 4.20
CA ALA A 149 0.50 -11.31 3.84
C ALA A 149 0.44 -11.02 2.33
N VAL A 150 0.59 -9.77 1.93
CA VAL A 150 0.52 -9.38 0.50
C VAL A 150 1.85 -9.59 -0.24
N SER A 151 2.92 -9.97 0.47
CA SER A 151 4.24 -10.30 -0.07
C SER A 151 5.01 -11.18 0.91
N GLU A 152 6.06 -11.86 0.45
CA GLU A 152 6.97 -12.61 1.34
C GLU A 152 7.68 -11.65 2.30
N ALA A 153 8.13 -10.49 1.81
CA ALA A 153 8.75 -9.45 2.62
C ALA A 153 7.87 -8.98 3.80
N THR A 154 6.55 -9.02 3.64
CA THR A 154 5.59 -8.71 4.70
C THR A 154 5.35 -9.91 5.62
N GLY A 155 5.40 -11.12 5.08
CA GLY A 155 5.16 -12.36 5.80
C GLY A 155 6.30 -12.80 6.72
N ASP A 156 7.55 -12.63 6.30
CA ASP A 156 8.73 -13.12 7.01
C ASP A 156 8.87 -12.58 8.45
N PRO A 157 8.71 -11.27 8.71
CA PRO A 157 8.72 -10.75 10.07
C PRO A 157 7.64 -11.37 10.97
N LEU A 158 6.48 -11.71 10.39
CA LEU A 158 5.38 -12.33 11.13
C LEU A 158 5.63 -13.83 11.40
N ARG A 159 6.24 -14.55 10.45
CA ARG A 159 6.71 -15.93 10.68
C ARG A 159 7.72 -15.97 11.83
N ALA A 160 8.68 -15.03 11.85
CA ALA A 160 9.64 -14.87 12.94
C ALA A 160 8.96 -14.55 14.28
N MET A 161 7.81 -13.89 14.28
CA MET A 161 6.97 -13.66 15.46
C MET A 161 6.06 -14.85 15.80
N GLY A 162 6.10 -15.96 15.03
CA GLY A 162 5.32 -17.18 15.25
C GLY A 162 3.84 -17.04 14.87
N PHE A 163 3.51 -16.29 13.83
CA PHE A 163 2.18 -16.32 13.20
C PHE A 163 2.10 -17.43 12.15
N PRO A 164 0.96 -18.11 12.01
CA PRO A 164 0.65 -18.85 10.79
C PRO A 164 0.48 -17.85 9.62
N VAL A 165 1.37 -17.89 8.63
CA VAL A 165 1.36 -16.94 7.51
C VAL A 165 1.09 -17.65 6.20
N VAL A 166 0.16 -17.10 5.44
CA VAL A 166 -0.09 -17.44 4.02
C VAL A 166 0.19 -16.17 3.22
N VAL A 167 0.82 -16.29 2.05
CA VAL A 167 0.99 -15.16 1.13
C VAL A 167 -0.12 -15.19 0.09
N ALA A 168 -0.77 -14.04 -0.10
CA ALA A 168 -1.73 -13.80 -1.17
C ALA A 168 -1.48 -12.40 -1.72
N HIS A 169 -0.93 -12.34 -2.92
CA HIS A 169 -0.46 -11.09 -3.52
C HIS A 169 -1.59 -10.11 -3.84
N ASN A 170 -1.26 -8.82 -3.79
CA ASN A 170 -2.10 -7.77 -4.34
C ASN A 170 -2.25 -7.95 -5.85
N GLY A 171 -3.38 -7.49 -6.41
CA GLY A 171 -3.62 -7.49 -7.84
C GLY A 171 -3.94 -6.11 -8.39
N VAL A 172 -3.65 -5.94 -9.67
CA VAL A 172 -4.00 -4.77 -10.47
C VAL A 172 -4.81 -5.21 -11.69
N SER A 173 -5.47 -4.26 -12.34
CA SER A 173 -6.24 -4.53 -13.56
C SER A 173 -5.35 -5.13 -14.64
N TRP A 174 -5.83 -6.22 -15.27
CA TRP A 174 -5.15 -6.91 -16.35
C TRP A 174 -6.18 -7.57 -17.29
N PRO A 175 -5.98 -7.58 -18.62
CA PRO A 175 -4.94 -6.83 -19.35
C PRO A 175 -5.23 -5.31 -19.38
N VAL A 176 -4.18 -4.52 -19.48
CA VAL A 176 -4.27 -3.06 -19.70
C VAL A 176 -3.44 -2.66 -20.94
N PRO A 177 -3.74 -1.52 -21.59
CA PRO A 177 -2.92 -1.02 -22.69
C PRO A 177 -1.46 -0.84 -22.26
N ARG A 178 -0.53 -1.18 -23.15
CA ARG A 178 0.88 -0.86 -22.96
C ARG A 178 1.04 0.66 -23.12
N LEU A 179 1.78 1.26 -22.20
CA LEU A 179 2.24 2.63 -22.27
C LEU A 179 3.74 2.65 -22.57
N GLY A 180 4.27 3.85 -22.89
CA GLY A 180 5.64 4.03 -23.31
C GLY A 180 5.84 3.71 -24.79
N GLY A 181 7.01 4.07 -25.29
CA GLY A 181 7.39 3.99 -26.70
C GLY A 181 8.71 4.70 -26.91
N GLU A 182 8.75 5.64 -27.86
CA GLU A 182 9.85 6.59 -27.93
C GLU A 182 9.87 7.48 -26.70
N LEU A 183 11.06 7.82 -26.20
CA LEU A 183 11.20 8.70 -25.05
C LEU A 183 10.68 10.10 -25.38
N HIS A 184 10.08 10.73 -24.38
CA HIS A 184 9.77 12.16 -24.45
C HIS A 184 11.05 12.98 -24.59
N SER A 185 10.94 14.19 -25.10
CA SER A 185 12.06 15.12 -25.24
C SER A 185 11.70 16.45 -24.60
N PRO A 186 12.19 16.74 -23.39
CA PRO A 186 13.04 15.91 -22.51
C PRO A 186 12.34 14.67 -21.94
N PRO A 187 13.10 13.62 -21.54
CA PRO A 187 12.55 12.44 -20.89
C PRO A 187 11.88 12.79 -19.57
N VAL A 188 10.77 12.09 -19.25
CA VAL A 188 9.95 12.31 -18.07
C VAL A 188 10.05 11.14 -17.10
N VAL A 189 10.54 11.41 -15.91
CA VAL A 189 10.51 10.47 -14.76
C VAL A 189 9.28 10.75 -13.93
N GLY A 190 8.51 9.72 -13.63
CA GLY A 190 7.29 9.84 -12.82
C GLY A 190 7.36 9.10 -11.49
N MET A 191 6.74 9.65 -10.46
CA MET A 191 6.51 8.97 -9.19
C MET A 191 5.07 9.15 -8.73
N LEU A 192 4.38 8.04 -8.53
CA LEU A 192 3.01 8.02 -7.99
C LEU A 192 3.04 7.58 -6.52
N ALA A 193 2.98 8.53 -5.59
CA ALA A 193 2.99 8.24 -4.16
C ALA A 193 2.39 9.38 -3.33
N LEU A 194 1.88 9.06 -2.13
CA LEU A 194 1.56 10.09 -1.14
C LEU A 194 2.82 10.88 -0.78
N LEU A 195 2.72 12.21 -0.72
CA LEU A 195 3.80 13.11 -0.33
C LEU A 195 4.06 13.00 1.19
N THR A 196 4.78 11.95 1.57
CA THR A 196 5.15 11.67 2.96
C THR A 196 6.65 11.30 3.03
N PRO A 197 7.37 11.59 4.13
CA PRO A 197 8.82 11.45 4.20
C PRO A 197 9.34 10.06 3.82
N TRP A 198 8.64 9.00 4.25
CA TRP A 198 9.10 7.63 4.04
C TRP A 198 8.98 7.15 2.57
N LYS A 199 8.24 7.86 1.72
CA LYS A 199 8.15 7.57 0.28
C LYS A 199 9.36 8.04 -0.53
N GLY A 200 10.26 8.87 0.08
CA GLY A 200 11.56 9.18 -0.50
C GLY A 200 11.57 10.20 -1.64
N HIS A 201 10.56 11.06 -1.74
CA HIS A 201 10.53 12.14 -2.75
C HIS A 201 11.80 13.02 -2.71
N ARG A 202 12.37 13.23 -1.51
CA ARG A 202 13.62 13.96 -1.34
C ARG A 202 14.78 13.27 -2.07
N VAL A 203 14.87 11.95 -1.91
CA VAL A 203 15.91 11.13 -2.59
C VAL A 203 15.75 11.23 -4.11
N LEU A 204 14.52 11.19 -4.62
CA LEU A 204 14.26 11.34 -6.05
C LEU A 204 14.60 12.73 -6.58
N LEU A 205 14.25 13.80 -5.86
CA LEU A 205 14.64 15.17 -6.21
C LEU A 205 16.17 15.32 -6.30
N ASP A 206 16.90 14.77 -5.32
CA ASP A 206 18.36 14.82 -5.27
C ASP A 206 19.01 13.93 -6.36
N ALA A 207 18.34 12.87 -6.82
CA ALA A 207 18.75 12.07 -7.96
C ALA A 207 18.54 12.83 -9.29
N VAL A 208 17.34 13.41 -9.50
CA VAL A 208 17.01 14.15 -10.73
C VAL A 208 17.84 15.44 -10.87
N ALA A 209 18.26 16.04 -9.76
CA ALA A 209 19.21 17.16 -9.78
C ALA A 209 20.55 16.81 -10.48
N ARG A 210 20.93 15.53 -10.52
CA ARG A 210 22.12 15.01 -11.20
C ARG A 210 21.89 14.71 -12.68
N LEU A 211 20.64 14.79 -13.15
CA LEU A 211 20.21 14.46 -14.51
C LEU A 211 19.60 15.71 -15.18
N PRO A 212 20.43 16.65 -15.67
CA PRO A 212 19.95 17.98 -16.09
C PRO A 212 19.00 17.97 -17.30
N HIS A 213 18.96 16.85 -18.04
CA HIS A 213 18.11 16.65 -19.22
C HIS A 213 16.78 15.94 -18.93
N VAL A 214 16.47 15.68 -17.64
CA VAL A 214 15.27 14.93 -17.23
C VAL A 214 14.26 15.84 -16.59
N GLU A 215 12.97 15.70 -16.92
CA GLU A 215 11.85 16.28 -16.18
C GLU A 215 11.30 15.28 -15.15
N LEU A 216 10.71 15.80 -14.07
CA LEU A 216 10.15 15.02 -12.98
C LEU A 216 8.69 15.39 -12.76
N GLU A 217 7.83 14.37 -12.70
CA GLU A 217 6.45 14.50 -12.27
C GLU A 217 6.18 13.74 -10.98
N LEU A 218 5.63 14.45 -9.99
CA LEU A 218 5.24 13.89 -8.70
C LEU A 218 3.72 13.89 -8.59
N ALA A 219 3.12 12.71 -8.69
CA ALA A 219 1.69 12.49 -8.59
C ALA A 219 1.33 11.90 -7.22
N GLY A 220 0.37 12.50 -6.54
CA GLY A 220 -0.14 12.07 -5.25
C GLY A 220 -0.53 13.25 -4.37
N GLY A 221 -1.41 12.97 -3.40
CA GLY A 221 -1.79 13.92 -2.36
C GLY A 221 -0.89 13.80 -1.13
N SER A 222 -1.22 14.57 -0.09
CA SER A 222 -0.57 14.51 1.22
C SER A 222 -1.61 14.35 2.32
N PHE A 223 -1.18 13.87 3.50
CA PHE A 223 -1.99 13.99 4.69
C PHE A 223 -1.84 15.39 5.31
N PRO A 224 -2.85 15.90 6.05
CA PRO A 224 -2.74 17.20 6.72
C PRO A 224 -1.51 17.35 7.63
N GLY A 225 -1.03 16.25 8.21
CA GLY A 225 0.17 16.23 9.06
C GLY A 225 1.49 16.36 8.29
N ASP A 226 1.49 16.21 6.99
CA ASP A 226 2.69 16.22 6.13
C ASP A 226 2.88 17.58 5.40
N ALA A 227 2.09 18.59 5.70
CA ALA A 227 2.15 19.90 5.02
C ALA A 227 3.56 20.53 5.06
N GLY A 228 4.27 20.41 6.19
CA GLY A 228 5.64 20.89 6.30
C GLY A 228 6.61 20.18 5.36
N TYR A 229 6.44 18.86 5.18
CA TYR A 229 7.23 18.09 4.23
C TYR A 229 6.92 18.47 2.77
N VAL A 230 5.65 18.71 2.44
CA VAL A 230 5.27 19.20 1.10
C VAL A 230 5.95 20.54 0.80
N SER A 231 5.90 21.50 1.73
CA SER A 231 6.57 22.79 1.56
C SER A 231 8.10 22.65 1.41
N GLU A 232 8.72 21.69 2.10
CA GLU A 232 10.14 21.38 1.94
C GLU A 232 10.45 20.85 0.51
N LEU A 233 9.61 19.95 -0.01
CA LEU A 233 9.77 19.43 -1.37
C LEU A 233 9.59 20.52 -2.44
N GLU A 234 8.58 21.35 -2.29
CA GLU A 234 8.33 22.50 -3.17
C GLU A 234 9.51 23.46 -3.17
N ALA A 235 10.04 23.81 -2.00
CA ALA A 235 11.23 24.65 -1.89
C ALA A 235 12.45 23.99 -2.54
N ARG A 236 12.66 22.66 -2.40
CA ARG A 236 13.76 21.94 -3.06
C ARG A 236 13.61 21.96 -4.59
N ALA A 237 12.39 21.85 -5.11
CA ALA A 237 12.11 21.87 -6.53
C ALA A 237 12.41 23.21 -7.22
N THR A 238 12.43 24.32 -6.45
CA THR A 238 12.78 25.66 -6.97
C THR A 238 14.28 25.96 -6.97
N ALA A 239 15.11 25.06 -6.42
CA ALA A 239 16.57 25.24 -6.43
C ALA A 239 17.12 25.25 -7.87
N PRO A 240 18.24 25.98 -8.13
CA PRO A 240 18.75 26.21 -9.50
C PRO A 240 18.99 24.93 -10.32
N ASP A 241 19.33 23.83 -9.66
CA ASP A 241 19.58 22.52 -10.27
C ASP A 241 18.30 21.76 -10.63
N LEU A 242 17.12 22.22 -10.23
CA LEU A 242 15.81 21.62 -10.50
C LEU A 242 14.78 22.59 -11.10
N ALA A 243 15.06 23.89 -11.04
CA ALA A 243 14.09 24.92 -11.41
C ALA A 243 13.50 24.71 -12.81
N GLY A 244 12.16 24.72 -12.88
CA GLY A 244 11.41 24.53 -14.13
C GLY A 244 11.29 23.07 -14.62
N ARG A 245 11.91 22.09 -13.93
CA ARG A 245 11.92 20.68 -14.34
C ARG A 245 11.08 19.76 -13.47
N VAL A 246 10.48 20.27 -12.39
CA VAL A 246 9.66 19.47 -11.47
C VAL A 246 8.22 19.93 -11.48
N ARG A 247 7.29 19.01 -11.66
CA ARG A 247 5.85 19.27 -11.63
C ARG A 247 5.18 18.43 -10.54
N PHE A 248 4.41 19.09 -9.68
CA PHE A 248 3.54 18.44 -8.69
C PHE A 248 2.13 18.35 -9.28
N LEU A 249 1.68 17.14 -9.57
CA LEU A 249 0.39 16.90 -10.24
C LEU A 249 -0.80 16.82 -9.25
N GLY A 250 -0.52 16.70 -7.94
CA GLY A 250 -1.57 16.45 -6.97
C GLY A 250 -2.22 15.08 -7.15
N HIS A 251 -3.48 14.99 -6.76
CA HIS A 251 -4.25 13.75 -6.90
C HIS A 251 -4.81 13.64 -8.32
N VAL A 252 -4.30 12.69 -9.09
CA VAL A 252 -4.65 12.44 -10.49
C VAL A 252 -5.01 10.98 -10.73
N ASP A 253 -5.61 10.69 -11.86
CA ASP A 253 -5.77 9.31 -12.32
C ASP A 253 -4.40 8.67 -12.60
N PRO A 254 -4.09 7.50 -12.03
CA PRO A 254 -2.80 6.86 -12.19
C PRO A 254 -2.43 6.56 -13.65
N ALA A 255 -3.37 6.04 -14.42
CA ALA A 255 -3.10 5.65 -15.80
C ALA A 255 -2.87 6.88 -16.69
N ALA A 256 -3.64 7.95 -16.46
CA ALA A 256 -3.46 9.22 -17.18
C ALA A 256 -2.09 9.86 -16.88
N ALA A 257 -1.64 9.83 -15.63
CA ALA A 257 -0.31 10.32 -15.27
C ALA A 257 0.80 9.47 -15.91
N MET A 258 0.70 8.14 -15.77
CA MET A 258 1.68 7.19 -16.30
C MET A 258 1.83 7.25 -17.84
N ALA A 259 0.79 7.68 -18.55
CA ALA A 259 0.86 7.83 -20.01
C ALA A 259 1.87 8.88 -20.47
N GLY A 260 2.24 9.83 -19.60
CA GLY A 260 3.25 10.85 -19.86
C GLY A 260 4.65 10.52 -19.36
N TRP A 261 4.90 9.31 -18.85
CA TRP A 261 6.16 8.95 -18.21
C TRP A 261 6.96 7.92 -19.00
N ASP A 262 8.28 8.12 -19.01
CA ASP A 262 9.24 7.20 -19.63
C ASP A 262 9.79 6.18 -18.63
N VAL A 263 9.93 6.58 -17.37
CA VAL A 263 10.42 5.76 -16.25
C VAL A 263 9.58 6.03 -15.00
N VAL A 264 9.16 5.00 -14.33
CA VAL A 264 8.48 5.12 -13.03
C VAL A 264 9.46 4.83 -11.91
N VAL A 265 9.44 5.68 -10.87
CA VAL A 265 10.29 5.50 -9.70
C VAL A 265 9.48 5.18 -8.45
N SER A 266 9.95 4.17 -7.69
CA SER A 266 9.51 3.88 -6.33
C SER A 266 10.67 4.10 -5.37
N ALA A 267 10.72 5.28 -4.73
CA ALA A 267 11.88 5.74 -3.96
C ALA A 267 11.74 5.54 -2.45
N SER A 268 10.82 4.71 -2.00
CA SER A 268 10.53 4.52 -0.58
C SER A 268 11.80 4.18 0.23
N VAL A 269 12.02 4.92 1.32
CA VAL A 269 13.17 4.71 2.23
C VAL A 269 12.88 3.72 3.35
N LEU A 270 11.61 3.33 3.51
CA LEU A 270 11.19 2.23 4.37
C LEU A 270 10.55 1.13 3.51
N PRO A 271 10.68 -0.15 3.93
CA PRO A 271 10.11 -1.27 3.18
C PRO A 271 8.61 -1.14 2.97
N GLU A 272 8.17 -1.26 1.72
CA GLU A 272 6.76 -1.36 1.38
C GLU A 272 6.26 -2.80 1.46
N ALA A 273 5.00 -2.97 1.78
CA ALA A 273 4.40 -4.30 1.87
C ALA A 273 4.13 -4.91 0.47
N GLY A 274 3.49 -4.13 -0.39
CA GLY A 274 3.17 -4.55 -1.75
C GLY A 274 2.62 -3.35 -2.54
N PRO A 275 3.51 -2.50 -3.08
CA PRO A 275 3.14 -1.21 -3.67
C PRO A 275 2.31 -1.37 -4.95
N LEU A 276 1.03 -0.99 -4.90
CA LEU A 276 0.12 -1.07 -6.05
C LEU A 276 0.57 -0.19 -7.21
N ASN A 277 1.14 0.98 -6.94
CA ASN A 277 1.67 1.88 -7.96
C ASN A 277 2.79 1.26 -8.79
N VAL A 278 3.64 0.43 -8.18
CA VAL A 278 4.67 -0.35 -8.88
C VAL A 278 4.00 -1.37 -9.81
N LEU A 279 3.05 -2.15 -9.30
CA LEU A 279 2.31 -3.13 -10.10
C LEU A 279 1.49 -2.47 -11.22
N GLU A 280 0.90 -1.30 -10.97
CA GLU A 280 0.19 -0.51 -11.98
C GLU A 280 1.15 -0.08 -13.11
N ALA A 281 2.33 0.45 -12.79
CA ALA A 281 3.34 0.81 -13.79
C ALA A 281 3.81 -0.42 -14.59
N MET A 282 4.11 -1.51 -13.88
CA MET A 282 4.51 -2.78 -14.49
C MET A 282 3.44 -3.35 -15.42
N SER A 283 2.16 -3.25 -15.06
CA SER A 283 1.04 -3.71 -15.90
C SER A 283 0.98 -2.96 -17.23
N HIS A 284 1.33 -1.69 -17.23
CA HIS A 284 1.45 -0.88 -18.44
C HIS A 284 2.75 -1.11 -19.23
N GLY A 285 3.70 -1.86 -18.70
CA GLY A 285 5.00 -2.13 -19.32
C GLY A 285 5.95 -0.95 -19.23
N LEU A 286 5.72 -0.02 -18.32
CA LEU A 286 6.67 1.05 -18.02
C LEU A 286 7.85 0.46 -17.23
N PRO A 287 9.08 0.83 -17.54
CA PRO A 287 10.23 0.43 -16.75
C PRO A 287 10.17 1.07 -15.36
N VAL A 288 10.32 0.23 -14.32
CA VAL A 288 10.31 0.67 -12.93
C VAL A 288 11.72 0.63 -12.37
N VAL A 289 12.18 1.76 -11.82
CA VAL A 289 13.37 1.85 -10.96
C VAL A 289 12.88 1.93 -9.50
N GLY A 290 13.28 1.00 -8.66
CA GLY A 290 12.73 0.92 -7.31
C GLY A 290 13.75 0.58 -6.23
N SER A 291 13.45 1.00 -5.00
CA SER A 291 14.28 0.71 -3.82
C SER A 291 14.36 -0.81 -3.58
N ASP A 292 15.59 -1.32 -3.40
CA ASP A 292 15.87 -2.74 -3.21
C ASP A 292 15.58 -3.19 -1.77
N HIS A 293 14.31 -3.13 -1.39
CA HIS A 293 13.81 -3.67 -0.13
C HIS A 293 12.29 -3.89 -0.13
N GLY A 294 11.80 -4.70 0.82
CA GLY A 294 10.38 -4.96 0.98
C GLY A 294 9.75 -5.58 -0.26
N GLY A 295 8.45 -5.37 -0.44
CA GLY A 295 7.71 -5.85 -1.60
C GLY A 295 8.12 -5.21 -2.92
N THR A 296 8.75 -4.04 -2.90
CA THR A 296 9.30 -3.43 -4.13
C THR A 296 10.39 -4.32 -4.72
N SER A 297 11.37 -4.74 -3.92
CA SER A 297 12.43 -5.65 -4.36
C SER A 297 11.88 -6.96 -4.90
N GLU A 298 10.86 -7.51 -4.22
CA GLU A 298 10.18 -8.75 -4.64
C GLU A 298 9.54 -8.61 -6.05
N PHE A 299 8.89 -7.48 -6.32
CA PHE A 299 8.23 -7.23 -7.62
C PHE A 299 9.22 -6.97 -8.76
N LEU A 300 10.38 -6.38 -8.46
CA LEU A 300 11.41 -6.09 -9.46
C LEU A 300 12.32 -7.29 -9.77
N ALA A 301 12.16 -8.41 -9.05
CA ALA A 301 12.98 -9.60 -9.24
C ALA A 301 12.86 -10.19 -10.66
N GLY A 302 13.84 -10.98 -11.06
CA GLY A 302 13.83 -11.67 -12.37
C GLY A 302 13.90 -10.73 -13.59
N GLY A 303 14.38 -9.49 -13.40
CA GLY A 303 14.50 -8.51 -14.48
C GLY A 303 13.22 -7.72 -14.76
N ALA A 304 12.20 -7.85 -13.90
CA ALA A 304 10.94 -7.11 -14.05
C ALA A 304 11.05 -5.61 -13.63
N GLY A 305 12.23 -5.18 -13.20
CA GLY A 305 12.55 -3.80 -12.88
C GLY A 305 14.02 -3.61 -12.58
N VAL A 306 14.43 -2.39 -12.28
CA VAL A 306 15.81 -2.03 -11.95
C VAL A 306 15.91 -1.64 -10.48
N PRO A 307 16.45 -2.49 -9.59
CA PRO A 307 16.62 -2.17 -8.19
C PRO A 307 17.78 -1.19 -7.96
N TYR A 308 17.68 -0.38 -6.90
CA TYR A 308 18.76 0.47 -6.40
C TYR A 308 18.78 0.48 -4.84
N PRO A 309 19.96 0.75 -4.18
CA PRO A 309 20.05 0.81 -2.73
C PRO A 309 19.15 1.89 -2.13
N PRO A 310 18.28 1.59 -1.14
CA PRO A 310 17.35 2.55 -0.56
C PRO A 310 18.04 3.80 0.01
N GLY A 311 17.49 4.97 -0.29
CA GLY A 311 17.99 6.24 0.24
C GLY A 311 19.26 6.78 -0.44
N ASP A 312 19.78 6.13 -1.50
CA ASP A 312 20.95 6.56 -2.23
C ASP A 312 20.57 7.30 -3.52
N PRO A 313 20.63 8.65 -3.56
CA PRO A 313 20.27 9.43 -4.74
C PRO A 313 21.28 9.29 -5.89
N VAL A 314 22.52 8.88 -5.62
CA VAL A 314 23.55 8.68 -6.66
C VAL A 314 23.25 7.38 -7.41
N ALA A 315 23.02 6.31 -6.66
CA ALA A 315 22.65 5.03 -7.26
C ALA A 315 21.29 5.12 -8.00
N LEU A 316 20.31 5.87 -7.46
CA LEU A 316 19.04 6.11 -8.12
C LEU A 316 19.23 6.86 -9.46
N ALA A 317 20.03 7.93 -9.47
CA ALA A 317 20.34 8.67 -10.71
C ALA A 317 20.99 7.78 -11.76
N ALA A 318 21.98 6.96 -11.36
CA ALA A 318 22.65 6.01 -12.24
C ALA A 318 21.69 4.96 -12.82
N ALA A 319 20.75 4.44 -12.00
CA ALA A 319 19.75 3.48 -12.44
C ALA A 319 18.75 4.11 -13.44
N ILE A 320 18.28 5.34 -13.17
CA ILE A 320 17.42 6.09 -14.10
C ILE A 320 18.15 6.33 -15.43
N GLN A 321 19.39 6.86 -15.37
CA GLN A 321 20.19 7.14 -16.57
C GLN A 321 20.39 5.89 -17.42
N ARG A 322 20.75 4.75 -16.80
CA ARG A 322 20.91 3.47 -17.48
C ARG A 322 19.65 3.05 -18.24
N VAL A 323 18.47 3.21 -17.63
CA VAL A 323 17.19 2.90 -18.28
C VAL A 323 16.92 3.86 -19.43
N LEU A 324 17.24 5.15 -19.30
CA LEU A 324 17.05 6.15 -20.37
C LEU A 324 17.98 5.94 -21.55
N ASP A 325 19.23 5.54 -21.31
CA ASP A 325 20.25 5.39 -22.37
C ASP A 325 20.11 4.07 -23.15
N ASP A 326 19.56 3.02 -22.53
CA ASP A 326 19.51 1.67 -23.08
C ASP A 326 18.08 1.29 -23.51
N ALA A 327 17.77 1.42 -24.79
CA ALA A 327 16.45 1.10 -25.35
C ALA A 327 16.11 -0.40 -25.26
N GLU A 328 17.12 -1.28 -25.36
CA GLU A 328 16.93 -2.73 -25.24
C GLU A 328 16.59 -3.11 -23.80
N LEU A 329 17.30 -2.54 -22.82
CA LEU A 329 16.99 -2.70 -21.42
C LEU A 329 15.57 -2.21 -21.10
N ARG A 330 15.19 -1.01 -21.60
CA ARG A 330 13.82 -0.48 -21.38
C ARG A 330 12.75 -1.44 -21.87
N SER A 331 12.93 -1.95 -23.10
CA SER A 331 11.96 -2.88 -23.69
C SER A 331 11.91 -4.18 -22.90
N SER A 332 13.06 -4.78 -22.60
CA SER A 332 13.14 -6.07 -21.91
C SER A 332 12.57 -6.01 -20.49
N VAL A 333 12.86 -4.94 -19.75
CA VAL A 333 12.29 -4.71 -18.42
C VAL A 333 10.78 -4.54 -18.49
N GLY A 334 10.28 -3.73 -19.43
CA GLY A 334 8.84 -3.53 -19.61
C GLY A 334 8.10 -4.82 -19.99
N ASP A 335 8.69 -5.66 -20.84
CA ASP A 335 8.12 -6.97 -21.21
C ASP A 335 8.11 -7.94 -20.04
N ALA A 336 9.22 -8.03 -19.30
CA ALA A 336 9.31 -8.86 -18.10
C ALA A 336 8.33 -8.41 -17.01
N ALA A 337 8.19 -7.09 -16.80
CA ALA A 337 7.22 -6.49 -15.88
C ALA A 337 5.78 -6.91 -16.22
N ARG A 338 5.38 -6.79 -17.47
CA ARG A 338 4.04 -7.22 -17.92
C ARG A 338 3.81 -8.70 -17.74
N ALA A 339 4.79 -9.53 -18.12
CA ALA A 339 4.71 -10.98 -17.95
C ALA A 339 4.58 -11.36 -16.48
N TYR A 340 5.32 -10.70 -15.59
CA TYR A 340 5.25 -10.91 -14.14
C TYR A 340 3.86 -10.55 -13.59
N VAL A 341 3.31 -9.39 -13.94
CA VAL A 341 1.97 -8.98 -13.52
C VAL A 341 0.89 -9.94 -14.04
N ALA A 342 0.97 -10.32 -15.31
CA ALA A 342 0.02 -11.27 -15.90
C ALA A 342 0.00 -12.62 -15.16
N ALA A 343 1.18 -13.10 -14.75
CA ALA A 343 1.31 -14.40 -14.09
C ALA A 343 0.91 -14.38 -12.61
N HIS A 344 1.14 -13.26 -11.90
CA HIS A 344 1.09 -13.25 -10.44
C HIS A 344 0.16 -12.20 -9.84
N HIS A 345 -0.23 -11.15 -10.59
CA HIS A 345 -0.89 -9.98 -10.06
C HIS A 345 -2.14 -9.55 -10.83
N ASP A 346 -2.74 -10.43 -11.64
CA ASP A 346 -4.07 -10.17 -12.22
C ASP A 346 -5.11 -10.11 -11.08
N VAL A 347 -5.79 -8.98 -10.97
CA VAL A 347 -6.80 -8.75 -9.93
C VAL A 347 -7.94 -9.77 -9.97
N ASN A 348 -8.26 -10.28 -11.16
CA ASN A 348 -9.32 -11.28 -11.33
C ASN A 348 -8.93 -12.66 -10.76
N ALA A 349 -7.64 -12.94 -10.64
CA ALA A 349 -7.13 -14.16 -10.00
C ALA A 349 -6.79 -13.91 -8.52
N THR A 350 -6.14 -12.78 -8.21
CA THR A 350 -5.60 -12.53 -6.86
C THR A 350 -6.68 -12.21 -5.84
N ILE A 351 -7.73 -11.46 -6.18
CA ILE A 351 -8.80 -11.11 -5.23
C ILE A 351 -9.59 -12.34 -4.78
N PRO A 352 -10.06 -13.24 -5.66
CA PRO A 352 -10.70 -14.48 -5.23
C PRO A 352 -9.77 -15.38 -4.38
N ALA A 353 -8.50 -15.52 -4.77
CA ALA A 353 -7.53 -16.30 -4.02
C ALA A 353 -7.28 -15.71 -2.61
N MET A 354 -7.14 -14.39 -2.50
CA MET A 354 -6.98 -13.69 -1.23
C MET A 354 -8.23 -13.83 -0.35
N LEU A 355 -9.42 -13.68 -0.92
CA LEU A 355 -10.69 -13.86 -0.21
C LEU A 355 -10.83 -15.29 0.32
N HIS A 356 -10.50 -16.28 -0.51
CA HIS A 356 -10.47 -17.68 -0.08
C HIS A 356 -9.45 -17.89 1.05
N ALA A 357 -8.22 -17.39 0.90
CA ALA A 357 -7.20 -17.46 1.95
C ALA A 357 -7.64 -16.82 3.27
N LEU A 358 -8.40 -15.74 3.26
CA LEU A 358 -8.90 -15.06 4.44
C LEU A 358 -10.08 -15.78 5.09
N ALA A 359 -10.95 -16.40 4.27
CA ALA A 359 -12.21 -16.99 4.72
C ALA A 359 -12.09 -18.46 5.14
N SER A 360 -11.15 -19.22 4.59
CA SER A 360 -10.83 -20.60 5.02
C SER A 360 -10.07 -20.60 6.36
#